data_a5301c00b5eed523e381711e9a707402
#
_entry.id   a5301c00b5eed523e381711e9a707402
#
_cell.length_a   1.000
_cell.length_b   1.000
_cell.length_c   1.000
_cell.angle_alpha   90.00
_cell.angle_beta   90.00
_cell.angle_gamma   90.00
#
_symmetry.space_group_name_H-M   'P 1'
#
loop_
_entity.id
_entity.type
_entity.pdbx_description
1 polymer ?
#
loop_
_entity_poly.entity_id
_entity_poly.type
_entity_poly.pdbx_seq_one_letter_code
_entity_poly.pdbx_strand_id
1 'polypeptide(L)'
;MTNEKPTIVAVLKADEIIGTGHLMRVKTILNYFKDYNLALVGDSLSEALLPLCKEFSEITITSKDKFASSVLAFHPALCIIDHYYLDASFEEQIYPYTKVVVIDDLVNRKHQCHMLFDSWVLRQDKEYLSLVNNDCILCVGHDYNYVKEAFSKLPHTVSKTGLPRVLVNFGGSDPAHACLNTAVGIKNGNLNQNYEFTFLSGMSNPDHNKIKDLLSTLDNVTVQRHCSDMPVLFSNIDLAIGAAGGMNTERNVAGIPSIVVEIADNQKGVCSFIKEYNLGECLKVEDLKDPVIVNATLQNLIANRSIYTHNCQKLYSKNGILNVVNNIKKLLTLY
;
A
#
# COMPACT_ATOMS: atom_id res chain seq x y z
N MET A 1 -22.63 31.69 14.08
CA MET A 1 -22.14 30.31 14.21
C MET A 1 -20.87 30.24 13.42
N THR A 2 -19.73 30.09 14.08
CA THR A 2 -18.44 29.92 13.42
C THR A 2 -18.49 28.63 12.60
N ASN A 3 -18.33 28.75 11.31
CA ASN A 3 -18.34 27.63 10.36
C ASN A 3 -16.99 26.86 10.50
N GLU A 4 -16.69 26.36 11.71
CA GLU A 4 -15.49 25.53 11.90
C GLU A 4 -15.73 24.18 11.24
N LYS A 5 -14.77 23.78 10.41
CA LYS A 5 -14.82 22.46 9.78
C LYS A 5 -14.76 21.38 10.86
N PRO A 6 -15.56 20.31 10.75
CA PRO A 6 -15.44 19.19 11.67
C PRO A 6 -14.04 18.53 11.55
N THR A 7 -13.60 17.90 12.63
CA THR A 7 -12.26 17.30 12.70
C THR A 7 -12.32 15.78 12.52
N ILE A 8 -11.39 15.23 11.77
CA ILE A 8 -11.07 13.79 11.73
C ILE A 8 -9.72 13.60 12.38
N VAL A 9 -9.66 12.72 13.38
CA VAL A 9 -8.40 12.31 14.03
C VAL A 9 -7.95 10.96 13.50
N ALA A 10 -6.71 10.88 13.02
CA ALA A 10 -6.04 9.63 12.71
C ALA A 10 -5.19 9.18 13.90
N VAL A 11 -5.39 7.96 14.38
CA VAL A 11 -4.55 7.33 15.41
C VAL A 11 -3.70 6.25 14.74
N LEU A 12 -2.40 6.47 14.64
CA LEU A 12 -1.50 5.55 13.96
C LEU A 12 -0.09 5.56 14.55
N LYS A 13 0.68 4.55 14.18
CA LYS A 13 2.11 4.47 14.42
C LYS A 13 2.85 4.50 13.09
N ALA A 14 3.84 5.37 12.98
CA ALA A 14 4.69 5.46 11.79
C ALA A 14 6.14 5.76 12.22
N ASP A 15 6.93 4.71 12.32
CA ASP A 15 8.36 4.79 12.68
C ASP A 15 9.22 4.03 11.66
N GLU A 16 10.53 3.98 11.90
CA GLU A 16 11.47 3.31 10.99
C GLU A 16 11.27 1.79 10.93
N ILE A 17 10.68 1.18 11.94
CA ILE A 17 10.45 -0.27 12.05
C ILE A 17 9.16 -0.65 11.32
N ILE A 18 8.06 0.06 11.61
CA ILE A 18 6.73 -0.19 11.01
C ILE A 18 6.65 0.41 9.60
N GLY A 19 7.47 1.44 9.32
CA GLY A 19 7.53 2.08 8.02
C GLY A 19 6.35 3.01 7.73
N THR A 20 6.14 3.28 6.45
CA THR A 20 5.15 4.26 5.98
C THR A 20 3.76 3.68 5.76
N GLY A 21 3.58 2.36 5.88
CA GLY A 21 2.36 1.65 5.46
C GLY A 21 1.08 2.19 6.08
N HIS A 22 1.02 2.29 7.42
CA HIS A 22 -0.13 2.83 8.16
C HIS A 22 -0.45 4.27 7.77
N LEU A 23 0.57 5.13 7.73
CA LEU A 23 0.40 6.53 7.32
C LEU A 23 -0.17 6.64 5.91
N MET A 24 0.36 5.90 4.95
CA MET A 24 -0.05 6.00 3.54
C MET A 24 -1.46 5.47 3.31
N ARG A 25 -1.86 4.37 3.97
CA ARG A 25 -3.21 3.84 3.81
C ARG A 25 -4.27 4.76 4.44
N VAL A 26 -4.01 5.32 5.63
CA VAL A 26 -4.87 6.33 6.24
C VAL A 26 -4.96 7.58 5.38
N LYS A 27 -3.85 8.12 4.89
CA LYS A 27 -3.83 9.27 3.98
C LYS A 27 -4.63 9.04 2.72
N THR A 28 -4.59 7.84 2.16
CA THR A 28 -5.37 7.51 0.96
C THR A 28 -6.88 7.67 1.23
N ILE A 29 -7.35 7.28 2.41
CA ILE A 29 -8.74 7.51 2.83
C ILE A 29 -8.99 9.00 3.07
N LEU A 30 -8.13 9.68 3.84
CA LEU A 30 -8.30 11.09 4.23
C LEU A 30 -8.30 12.06 3.04
N ASN A 31 -7.69 11.72 1.92
CA ASN A 31 -7.71 12.53 0.70
C ASN A 31 -9.11 12.81 0.15
N TYR A 32 -10.12 12.04 0.57
CA TYR A 32 -11.53 12.23 0.19
C TYR A 32 -12.34 13.10 1.17
N PHE A 33 -11.70 13.64 2.25
CA PHE A 33 -12.32 14.41 3.33
C PHE A 33 -11.74 15.83 3.44
N LYS A 34 -11.64 16.54 2.30
CA LYS A 34 -11.03 17.89 2.22
C LYS A 34 -11.80 18.98 2.99
N ASP A 35 -13.05 18.72 3.32
CA ASP A 35 -13.90 19.63 4.07
C ASP A 35 -13.77 19.44 5.59
N TYR A 36 -12.83 18.61 6.03
CA TYR A 36 -12.53 18.34 7.43
C TYR A 36 -11.14 18.88 7.80
N ASN A 37 -10.98 19.26 9.05
CA ASN A 37 -9.69 19.43 9.66
C ASN A 37 -9.10 18.06 9.98
N LEU A 38 -7.82 17.86 9.71
CA LEU A 38 -7.16 16.58 9.93
C LEU A 38 -6.15 16.71 11.06
N ALA A 39 -6.24 15.86 12.08
CA ALA A 39 -5.28 15.77 13.17
C ALA A 39 -4.72 14.35 13.26
N LEU A 40 -3.49 14.23 13.76
CA LEU A 40 -2.82 12.95 13.96
C LEU A 40 -2.44 12.80 15.43
N VAL A 41 -2.75 11.64 16.01
CA VAL A 41 -2.30 11.22 17.35
C VAL A 41 -1.49 9.92 17.21
N GLY A 42 -0.34 9.83 17.84
CA GLY A 42 0.50 8.64 17.78
C GLY A 42 1.46 8.51 18.95
N ASP A 43 2.08 7.34 19.10
CA ASP A 43 3.16 7.09 20.09
C ASP A 43 4.55 7.30 19.49
N SER A 44 4.68 7.28 18.19
CA SER A 44 5.91 7.60 17.48
C SER A 44 5.62 8.11 16.06
N LEU A 45 6.47 9.03 15.60
CA LEU A 45 6.52 9.50 14.22
C LEU A 45 7.99 9.82 13.91
N SER A 46 8.57 9.13 12.93
CA SER A 46 9.93 9.42 12.48
C SER A 46 10.00 10.82 11.84
N GLU A 47 11.04 11.58 12.13
CA GLU A 47 11.28 12.90 11.52
C GLU A 47 11.32 12.83 9.98
N ALA A 48 11.82 11.72 9.43
CA ALA A 48 11.86 11.49 7.99
C ALA A 48 10.44 11.43 7.35
N LEU A 49 9.40 11.17 8.14
CA LEU A 49 8.00 11.09 7.67
C LEU A 49 7.23 12.41 7.83
N LEU A 50 7.76 13.39 8.55
CA LEU A 50 7.11 14.70 8.72
C LEU A 50 6.74 15.37 7.39
N PRO A 51 7.59 15.33 6.34
CA PRO A 51 7.21 15.88 5.03
C PRO A 51 5.96 15.23 4.40
N LEU A 52 5.64 13.99 4.80
CA LEU A 52 4.45 13.27 4.35
C LEU A 52 3.20 13.58 5.18
N CYS A 53 3.31 14.37 6.24
CA CYS A 53 2.21 14.68 7.17
C CYS A 53 1.65 16.09 6.99
N LYS A 54 1.97 16.78 5.89
CA LYS A 54 1.61 18.20 5.65
C LYS A 54 0.12 18.51 5.63
N GLU A 55 -0.73 17.51 5.37
CA GLU A 55 -2.19 17.64 5.41
C GLU A 55 -2.77 17.69 6.83
N PHE A 56 -2.06 17.20 7.83
CA PHE A 56 -2.49 17.28 9.21
C PHE A 56 -2.21 18.69 9.75
N SER A 57 -3.28 19.35 10.20
CA SER A 57 -3.19 20.67 10.81
C SER A 57 -2.52 20.62 12.19
N GLU A 58 -2.60 19.46 12.85
CA GLU A 58 -2.03 19.24 14.18
C GLU A 58 -1.54 17.80 14.33
N ILE A 59 -0.39 17.62 14.97
CA ILE A 59 0.24 16.31 15.23
C ILE A 59 0.58 16.24 16.72
N THR A 60 -0.02 15.27 17.42
CA THR A 60 0.24 15.01 18.83
C THR A 60 0.95 13.68 19.01
N ILE A 61 2.19 13.69 19.47
CA ILE A 61 2.92 12.48 19.86
C ILE A 61 2.89 12.37 21.37
N THR A 62 2.33 11.26 21.87
CA THR A 62 2.10 11.04 23.28
C THR A 62 2.13 9.55 23.65
N SER A 63 2.16 9.24 24.96
CA SER A 63 2.07 7.87 25.45
C SER A 63 0.66 7.30 25.30
N LYS A 64 0.55 5.98 25.16
CA LYS A 64 -0.71 5.27 24.87
C LYS A 64 -1.82 5.52 25.92
N ASP A 65 -1.44 5.68 27.17
CA ASP A 65 -2.36 6.00 28.28
C ASP A 65 -3.07 7.35 28.11
N LYS A 66 -2.51 8.25 27.30
CA LYS A 66 -3.08 9.56 26.98
C LYS A 66 -3.79 9.62 25.63
N PHE A 67 -3.80 8.55 24.84
CA PHE A 67 -4.41 8.57 23.52
C PHE A 67 -5.88 8.98 23.55
N ALA A 68 -6.69 8.39 24.42
CA ALA A 68 -8.11 8.70 24.49
C ALA A 68 -8.35 10.18 24.80
N SER A 69 -7.67 10.74 25.80
CA SER A 69 -7.78 12.17 26.15
C SER A 69 -7.27 13.08 25.03
N SER A 70 -6.17 12.70 24.36
CA SER A 70 -5.64 13.48 23.24
C SER A 70 -6.56 13.46 22.02
N VAL A 71 -7.20 12.34 21.71
CA VAL A 71 -8.19 12.23 20.62
C VAL A 71 -9.41 13.09 20.94
N LEU A 72 -9.96 12.96 22.16
CA LEU A 72 -11.18 13.67 22.58
C LEU A 72 -10.99 15.19 22.71
N ALA A 73 -9.77 15.67 22.95
CA ALA A 73 -9.45 17.09 22.96
C ALA A 73 -9.74 17.81 21.62
N PHE A 74 -9.73 17.07 20.51
CA PHE A 74 -10.11 17.59 19.19
C PHE A 74 -11.61 17.62 18.92
N HIS A 75 -12.46 17.09 19.81
CA HIS A 75 -13.90 16.92 19.58
C HIS A 75 -14.21 16.32 18.18
N PRO A 76 -13.60 15.18 17.83
CA PRO A 76 -13.64 14.70 16.45
C PRO A 76 -15.02 14.18 16.05
N ALA A 77 -15.42 14.45 14.80
CA ALA A 77 -16.56 13.80 14.19
C ALA A 77 -16.25 12.33 13.84
N LEU A 78 -14.97 12.03 13.59
CA LEU A 78 -14.48 10.71 13.22
C LEU A 78 -13.08 10.47 13.77
N CYS A 79 -12.83 9.27 14.30
CA CYS A 79 -11.51 8.75 14.63
C CYS A 79 -11.21 7.54 13.75
N ILE A 80 -10.12 7.58 12.96
CA ILE A 80 -9.63 6.45 12.18
C ILE A 80 -8.41 5.88 12.90
N ILE A 81 -8.48 4.61 13.28
CA ILE A 81 -7.43 3.90 14.03
C ILE A 81 -6.74 2.90 13.11
N ASP A 82 -5.43 3.04 12.97
CA ASP A 82 -4.56 2.12 12.24
C ASP A 82 -3.32 1.80 13.08
N HIS A 83 -3.50 0.89 14.05
CA HIS A 83 -2.49 0.66 15.08
C HIS A 83 -2.56 -0.76 15.65
N TYR A 84 -1.51 -1.56 15.46
CA TYR A 84 -1.48 -2.99 15.82
C TYR A 84 -1.66 -3.31 17.32
N TYR A 85 -1.42 -2.36 18.21
CA TYR A 85 -1.44 -2.57 19.66
C TYR A 85 -2.62 -1.88 20.37
N LEU A 86 -3.58 -1.33 19.61
CA LEU A 86 -4.83 -0.79 20.15
C LEU A 86 -5.97 -1.80 19.89
N ASP A 87 -6.87 -1.89 20.83
CA ASP A 87 -7.98 -2.84 20.82
C ASP A 87 -9.25 -2.19 21.43
N ALA A 88 -10.28 -3.01 21.69
CA ALA A 88 -11.52 -2.56 22.29
C ALA A 88 -11.34 -1.74 23.58
N SER A 89 -10.30 -2.00 24.37
CA SER A 89 -10.08 -1.29 25.64
C SER A 89 -9.76 0.20 25.46
N PHE A 90 -9.10 0.56 24.38
CA PHE A 90 -8.89 1.94 23.97
C PHE A 90 -10.14 2.51 23.27
N GLU A 91 -10.71 1.75 22.36
CA GLU A 91 -11.82 2.17 21.51
C GLU A 91 -13.07 2.48 22.32
N GLU A 92 -13.38 1.71 23.37
CA GLU A 92 -14.48 1.93 24.32
C GLU A 92 -14.43 3.30 25.00
N GLN A 93 -13.23 3.86 25.22
CA GLN A 93 -13.07 5.17 25.86
C GLN A 93 -13.49 6.32 24.95
N ILE A 94 -13.44 6.15 23.63
CA ILE A 94 -13.75 7.19 22.65
C ILE A 94 -15.08 6.92 21.92
N TYR A 95 -15.55 5.68 21.87
CA TYR A 95 -16.73 5.23 21.12
C TYR A 95 -18.01 6.04 21.43
N PRO A 96 -18.31 6.44 22.68
CA PRO A 96 -19.50 7.24 22.98
C PRO A 96 -19.46 8.67 22.46
N TYR A 97 -18.30 9.18 22.07
CA TYR A 97 -18.07 10.60 21.80
C TYR A 97 -17.74 10.90 20.33
N THR A 98 -17.37 9.88 19.55
CA THR A 98 -16.98 10.04 18.14
C THR A 98 -17.31 8.79 17.34
N LYS A 99 -17.38 8.92 16.01
CA LYS A 99 -17.42 7.74 15.15
C LYS A 99 -16.03 7.10 15.12
N VAL A 100 -15.97 5.78 15.32
CA VAL A 100 -14.73 5.00 15.36
C VAL A 100 -14.68 4.10 14.15
N VAL A 101 -13.65 4.26 13.31
CA VAL A 101 -13.31 3.39 12.19
C VAL A 101 -11.96 2.74 12.47
N VAL A 102 -11.91 1.42 12.44
CA VAL A 102 -10.68 0.65 12.65
C VAL A 102 -10.19 0.06 11.34
N ILE A 103 -8.90 0.18 11.08
CA ILE A 103 -8.20 -0.57 10.04
C ILE A 103 -7.48 -1.72 10.72
N ASP A 104 -7.87 -2.95 10.42
CA ASP A 104 -7.25 -4.17 10.95
C ASP A 104 -6.94 -5.14 9.81
N ASP A 105 -5.86 -5.90 9.94
CA ASP A 105 -5.45 -6.95 9.02
C ASP A 105 -4.94 -8.22 9.74
N LEU A 106 -5.07 -8.23 11.08
CA LEU A 106 -4.53 -9.29 11.93
C LEU A 106 -5.58 -10.32 12.38
N VAL A 107 -6.87 -9.91 12.55
CA VAL A 107 -7.98 -10.78 13.01
C VAL A 107 -7.66 -11.50 14.34
N ASN A 108 -7.02 -10.81 15.27
CA ASN A 108 -6.48 -11.43 16.47
C ASN A 108 -6.87 -10.75 17.79
N ARG A 109 -7.71 -9.70 17.74
CA ARG A 109 -8.14 -8.92 18.90
C ARG A 109 -9.57 -8.40 18.74
N LYS A 110 -10.20 -8.04 19.87
CA LYS A 110 -11.54 -7.46 19.87
C LYS A 110 -11.49 -5.96 19.55
N HIS A 111 -12.55 -5.48 18.91
CA HIS A 111 -12.75 -4.08 18.56
C HIS A 111 -14.13 -3.59 19.00
N GLN A 112 -14.19 -2.34 19.47
CA GLN A 112 -15.42 -1.59 19.75
C GLN A 112 -15.48 -0.42 18.77
N CYS A 113 -16.01 -0.65 17.58
CA CYS A 113 -15.98 0.33 16.51
C CYS A 113 -17.30 0.39 15.73
N HIS A 114 -17.52 1.50 15.03
CA HIS A 114 -18.69 1.67 14.16
C HIS A 114 -18.48 1.04 12.80
N MET A 115 -17.21 0.95 12.36
CA MET A 115 -16.83 0.33 11.09
C MET A 115 -15.44 -0.29 11.23
N LEU A 116 -15.26 -1.48 10.70
CA LEU A 116 -13.94 -2.13 10.57
C LEU A 116 -13.64 -2.33 9.09
N PHE A 117 -12.42 -1.98 8.71
CA PHE A 117 -11.90 -2.13 7.36
C PHE A 117 -10.68 -3.06 7.34
N ASP A 118 -10.78 -4.14 6.53
CA ASP A 118 -9.66 -5.04 6.21
C ASP A 118 -9.58 -5.22 4.69
N SER A 119 -8.46 -4.84 4.11
CA SER A 119 -8.21 -4.89 2.67
C SER A 119 -7.67 -6.24 2.16
N TRP A 120 -7.51 -7.24 3.03
CA TRP A 120 -7.09 -8.55 2.58
C TRP A 120 -8.17 -9.18 1.69
N VAL A 121 -7.85 -9.39 0.42
CA VAL A 121 -8.81 -9.70 -0.64
C VAL A 121 -9.64 -10.98 -0.40
N LEU A 122 -9.14 -11.93 0.38
CA LEU A 122 -9.86 -13.16 0.76
C LEU A 122 -10.57 -13.06 2.12
N ARG A 123 -10.51 -11.91 2.80
CA ARG A 123 -11.16 -11.75 4.09
C ARG A 123 -12.67 -11.92 3.98
N GLN A 124 -13.27 -12.56 4.97
CA GLN A 124 -14.71 -12.80 5.05
C GLN A 124 -15.26 -12.24 6.36
N ASP A 125 -16.47 -11.73 6.33
CA ASP A 125 -17.16 -11.14 7.50
C ASP A 125 -17.15 -12.09 8.72
N LYS A 126 -17.33 -13.41 8.49
CA LYS A 126 -17.36 -14.42 9.55
C LYS A 126 -16.12 -14.45 10.44
N GLU A 127 -14.97 -13.96 9.93
CA GLU A 127 -13.71 -13.93 10.69
C GLU A 127 -13.73 -12.85 11.76
N TYR A 128 -14.54 -11.79 11.58
CA TYR A 128 -14.68 -10.67 12.50
C TYR A 128 -15.93 -10.72 13.38
N LEU A 129 -16.94 -11.55 13.09
CA LEU A 129 -18.22 -11.54 13.81
C LEU A 129 -18.09 -11.70 15.34
N SER A 130 -17.09 -12.44 15.82
CA SER A 130 -16.82 -12.61 17.25
C SER A 130 -15.87 -11.56 17.83
N LEU A 131 -15.30 -10.71 16.99
CA LEU A 131 -14.27 -9.73 17.34
C LEU A 131 -14.79 -8.28 17.36
N VAL A 132 -15.99 -8.02 16.85
CA VAL A 132 -16.58 -6.68 16.81
C VAL A 132 -17.93 -6.65 17.53
N ASN A 133 -18.42 -5.46 17.89
CA ASN A 133 -19.77 -5.25 18.38
C ASN A 133 -20.82 -5.49 17.28
N ASN A 134 -22.04 -5.86 17.65
CA ASN A 134 -23.09 -6.29 16.71
C ASN A 134 -23.47 -5.24 15.65
N ASP A 135 -23.32 -3.95 15.97
CA ASP A 135 -23.67 -2.84 15.08
C ASP A 135 -22.51 -2.38 14.20
N CYS A 136 -21.38 -3.07 14.24
CA CYS A 136 -20.21 -2.72 13.45
C CYS A 136 -20.45 -3.01 11.95
N ILE A 137 -20.16 -2.03 11.10
CA ILE A 137 -20.15 -2.20 9.65
C ILE A 137 -18.83 -2.85 9.25
N LEU A 138 -18.89 -4.05 8.69
CA LEU A 138 -17.71 -4.75 8.17
C LEU A 138 -17.48 -4.35 6.71
N CYS A 139 -16.31 -3.81 6.44
CA CYS A 139 -15.81 -3.46 5.11
C CYS A 139 -14.58 -4.32 4.80
N VAL A 140 -14.78 -5.60 4.52
CA VAL A 140 -13.68 -6.58 4.40
C VAL A 140 -13.70 -7.31 3.07
N GLY A 141 -12.53 -7.75 2.62
CA GLY A 141 -12.40 -8.57 1.42
C GLY A 141 -12.29 -7.78 0.11
N HIS A 142 -12.58 -8.48 -1.00
CA HIS A 142 -12.27 -8.04 -2.37
C HIS A 142 -12.91 -6.71 -2.79
N ASP A 143 -14.06 -6.34 -2.20
CA ASP A 143 -14.76 -5.09 -2.50
C ASP A 143 -14.11 -3.85 -1.88
N TYR A 144 -13.12 -4.04 -1.02
CA TYR A 144 -12.49 -2.98 -0.25
C TYR A 144 -10.97 -3.02 -0.38
N ASN A 145 -10.37 -1.88 -0.66
CA ASN A 145 -8.92 -1.69 -0.64
C ASN A 145 -8.59 -0.21 -0.47
N TYR A 146 -7.34 0.10 -0.19
CA TYR A 146 -6.83 1.47 -0.04
C TYR A 146 -6.03 1.95 -1.25
N VAL A 147 -6.23 1.34 -2.41
CA VAL A 147 -5.57 1.76 -3.65
C VAL A 147 -6.26 2.99 -4.22
N LYS A 148 -5.48 4.02 -4.52
CA LYS A 148 -6.02 5.26 -5.13
C LYS A 148 -6.76 4.94 -6.43
N GLU A 149 -7.93 5.54 -6.62
CA GLU A 149 -8.76 5.34 -7.81
C GLU A 149 -8.00 5.52 -9.14
N ALA A 150 -7.00 6.41 -9.15
CA ALA A 150 -6.17 6.64 -10.32
C ALA A 150 -5.49 5.37 -10.87
N PHE A 151 -5.15 4.38 -10.01
CA PHE A 151 -4.56 3.13 -10.46
C PHE A 151 -5.54 2.20 -11.19
N SER A 152 -6.83 2.35 -10.95
CA SER A 152 -7.86 1.54 -11.63
C SER A 152 -8.30 2.11 -12.99
N LYS A 153 -7.88 3.33 -13.31
CA LYS A 153 -8.26 4.08 -14.51
C LYS A 153 -7.07 4.45 -15.40
N LEU A 154 -6.00 3.67 -15.31
CA LEU A 154 -4.77 3.97 -16.06
C LEU A 154 -5.01 3.89 -17.58
N PRO A 155 -4.64 4.93 -18.34
CA PRO A 155 -4.58 4.83 -19.80
C PRO A 155 -3.40 3.92 -20.17
N HIS A 156 -3.62 2.98 -21.08
CA HIS A 156 -2.51 2.23 -21.68
C HIS A 156 -1.78 3.12 -22.69
N THR A 157 -0.51 3.39 -22.40
CA THR A 157 0.38 4.05 -23.36
C THR A 157 1.18 2.98 -24.12
N VAL A 158 1.54 3.27 -25.36
CA VAL A 158 2.37 2.39 -26.17
C VAL A 158 3.84 2.73 -25.96
N SER A 159 4.69 1.71 -25.83
CA SER A 159 6.15 1.90 -25.77
C SER A 159 6.66 2.55 -27.05
N LYS A 160 7.55 3.55 -26.92
CA LYS A 160 8.19 4.22 -28.05
C LYS A 160 9.24 3.34 -28.72
N THR A 161 9.87 2.47 -27.98
CA THR A 161 10.90 1.54 -28.45
C THR A 161 10.30 0.25 -29.02
N GLY A 162 9.02 -0.03 -28.73
CA GLY A 162 8.40 -1.32 -29.00
C GLY A 162 8.79 -2.42 -28.02
N LEU A 163 9.71 -2.15 -27.07
CA LEU A 163 10.12 -3.10 -26.05
C LEU A 163 9.12 -3.11 -24.87
N PRO A 164 8.89 -4.26 -24.22
CA PRO A 164 8.11 -4.31 -22.98
C PRO A 164 8.78 -3.48 -21.88
N ARG A 165 7.99 -2.65 -21.20
CA ARG A 165 8.44 -1.74 -20.13
C ARG A 165 8.26 -2.40 -18.77
N VAL A 166 9.36 -2.52 -18.03
CA VAL A 166 9.41 -3.22 -16.75
C VAL A 166 9.75 -2.25 -15.62
N LEU A 167 8.87 -2.10 -14.64
CA LEU A 167 9.17 -1.40 -13.40
C LEU A 167 9.88 -2.33 -12.42
N VAL A 168 10.99 -1.90 -11.84
CA VAL A 168 11.68 -2.58 -10.74
C VAL A 168 11.55 -1.74 -9.47
N ASN A 169 10.80 -2.26 -8.45
CA ASN A 169 10.62 -1.56 -7.19
C ASN A 169 10.41 -2.50 -6.00
N PHE A 170 11.20 -2.33 -4.95
CA PHE A 170 11.16 -3.12 -3.72
C PHE A 170 10.84 -2.28 -2.48
N GLY A 171 10.14 -1.15 -2.66
CA GLY A 171 9.74 -0.26 -1.57
C GLY A 171 10.76 0.84 -1.28
N GLY A 172 10.66 1.46 -0.10
CA GLY A 172 11.44 2.64 0.26
C GLY A 172 12.87 2.37 0.66
N SER A 173 13.14 1.27 1.37
CA SER A 173 14.43 0.94 1.98
C SER A 173 15.12 -0.29 1.39
N ASP A 174 14.34 -1.27 0.90
CA ASP A 174 14.83 -2.52 0.31
C ASP A 174 15.92 -3.23 1.16
N PRO A 175 15.61 -3.69 2.37
CA PRO A 175 16.60 -4.28 3.27
C PRO A 175 17.18 -5.61 2.76
N ALA A 176 16.53 -6.24 1.79
CA ALA A 176 16.97 -7.48 1.15
C ALA A 176 17.90 -7.27 -0.05
N HIS A 177 18.23 -6.01 -0.39
CA HIS A 177 19.05 -5.66 -1.56
C HIS A 177 18.51 -6.22 -2.90
N ALA A 178 17.19 -6.45 -2.97
CA ALA A 178 16.54 -7.09 -4.11
C ALA A 178 16.65 -6.23 -5.39
N CYS A 179 16.59 -4.90 -5.24
CA CYS A 179 16.77 -3.96 -6.34
C CYS A 179 18.18 -4.06 -6.96
N LEU A 180 19.22 -4.12 -6.12
CA LEU A 180 20.61 -4.32 -6.57
C LEU A 180 20.80 -5.69 -7.22
N ASN A 181 20.23 -6.75 -6.63
CA ASN A 181 20.30 -8.09 -7.19
C ASN A 181 19.66 -8.15 -8.59
N THR A 182 18.50 -7.52 -8.76
CA THR A 182 17.85 -7.40 -10.07
C THR A 182 18.72 -6.63 -11.07
N ALA A 183 19.35 -5.53 -10.65
CA ALA A 183 20.27 -4.76 -11.49
C ALA A 183 21.48 -5.61 -11.98
N VAL A 184 22.03 -6.44 -11.10
CA VAL A 184 23.11 -7.38 -11.44
C VAL A 184 22.64 -8.40 -12.48
N GLY A 185 21.47 -9.02 -12.29
CA GLY A 185 20.91 -9.98 -13.26
C GLY A 185 20.66 -9.35 -14.62
N ILE A 186 20.07 -8.15 -14.66
CA ILE A 186 19.81 -7.42 -15.92
C ILE A 186 21.11 -7.11 -16.67
N LYS A 187 22.12 -6.59 -15.97
CA LYS A 187 23.42 -6.26 -16.57
C LYS A 187 24.13 -7.49 -17.12
N ASN A 188 24.22 -8.55 -16.31
CA ASN A 188 24.92 -9.78 -16.69
C ASN A 188 24.27 -10.49 -17.87
N GLY A 189 22.96 -10.38 -18.03
CA GLY A 189 22.21 -10.97 -19.14
C GLY A 189 21.99 -10.04 -20.34
N ASN A 190 22.44 -8.78 -20.27
CA ASN A 190 22.12 -7.75 -21.26
C ASN A 190 20.61 -7.65 -21.56
N LEU A 191 19.77 -7.82 -20.52
CA LEU A 191 18.32 -7.89 -20.70
C LEU A 191 17.70 -6.56 -21.17
N ASN A 192 18.41 -5.45 -21.00
CA ASN A 192 18.06 -4.13 -21.55
C ASN A 192 17.97 -4.10 -23.09
N GLN A 193 18.44 -5.11 -23.79
CA GLN A 193 18.25 -5.23 -25.24
C GLN A 193 16.83 -5.73 -25.60
N ASN A 194 16.17 -6.42 -24.67
CA ASN A 194 14.84 -7.01 -24.87
C ASN A 194 13.74 -6.32 -24.08
N TYR A 195 14.09 -5.46 -23.12
CA TYR A 195 13.18 -4.77 -22.24
C TYR A 195 13.64 -3.33 -21.96
N GLU A 196 12.70 -2.47 -21.66
CA GLU A 196 12.93 -1.12 -21.15
C GLU A 196 12.70 -1.13 -19.64
N PHE A 197 13.75 -0.85 -18.84
CA PHE A 197 13.67 -0.92 -17.38
C PHE A 197 13.59 0.46 -16.74
N THR A 198 12.66 0.62 -15.80
CA THR A 198 12.61 1.74 -14.87
C THR A 198 12.83 1.24 -13.45
N PHE A 199 13.98 1.58 -12.86
CA PHE A 199 14.28 1.30 -11.47
C PHE A 199 13.79 2.44 -10.59
N LEU A 200 12.85 2.15 -9.70
CA LEU A 200 12.44 3.02 -8.60
C LEU A 200 13.03 2.45 -7.31
N SER A 201 14.26 2.86 -6.99
CA SER A 201 15.06 2.21 -5.94
C SER A 201 14.56 2.47 -4.52
N GLY A 202 13.85 3.56 -4.28
CA GLY A 202 13.38 3.97 -2.95
C GLY A 202 14.21 5.08 -2.33
N MET A 203 13.54 5.93 -1.54
CA MET A 203 14.18 7.13 -0.93
C MET A 203 15.31 6.77 0.03
N SER A 204 15.12 5.72 0.83
CA SER A 204 16.05 5.27 1.88
C SER A 204 16.89 4.06 1.46
N ASN A 205 16.87 3.66 0.18
CA ASN A 205 17.65 2.52 -0.29
C ASN A 205 19.16 2.86 -0.29
N PRO A 206 19.98 2.14 0.50
CA PRO A 206 21.42 2.40 0.61
C PRO A 206 22.18 2.08 -0.69
N ASP A 207 21.64 1.23 -1.54
CA ASP A 207 22.31 0.78 -2.76
C ASP A 207 22.01 1.65 -4.00
N HIS A 208 21.23 2.72 -3.86
CA HIS A 208 20.84 3.55 -5.01
C HIS A 208 22.01 3.95 -5.92
N ASN A 209 23.09 4.46 -5.32
CA ASN A 209 24.25 4.90 -6.11
C ASN A 209 24.94 3.72 -6.80
N LYS A 210 25.08 2.56 -6.14
CA LYS A 210 25.60 1.35 -6.73
C LYS A 210 24.76 0.88 -7.91
N ILE A 211 23.42 0.89 -7.78
CA ILE A 211 22.50 0.54 -8.87
C ILE A 211 22.68 1.48 -10.04
N LYS A 212 22.70 2.80 -9.77
CA LYS A 212 22.87 3.83 -10.79
C LYS A 212 24.19 3.66 -11.56
N ASP A 213 25.30 3.48 -10.84
CA ASP A 213 26.63 3.31 -11.43
C ASP A 213 26.70 2.01 -12.25
N LEU A 214 26.14 0.91 -11.69
CA LEU A 214 26.12 -0.41 -12.35
C LEU A 214 25.39 -0.37 -13.69
N LEU A 215 24.30 0.37 -13.79
CA LEU A 215 23.43 0.42 -14.96
C LEU A 215 23.70 1.63 -15.88
N SER A 216 24.63 2.52 -15.52
CA SER A 216 24.87 3.80 -16.21
C SER A 216 25.25 3.70 -17.67
N THR A 217 25.79 2.55 -18.10
CA THR A 217 26.25 2.29 -19.48
C THR A 217 25.23 1.53 -20.33
N LEU A 218 24.07 1.19 -19.75
CA LEU A 218 23.03 0.43 -20.45
C LEU A 218 21.99 1.36 -21.04
N ASP A 219 21.71 1.20 -22.33
CA ASP A 219 20.57 1.80 -22.99
C ASP A 219 19.25 1.19 -22.46
N ASN A 220 18.13 1.88 -22.61
CA ASN A 220 16.80 1.43 -22.19
C ASN A 220 16.68 1.17 -20.68
N VAL A 221 17.52 1.81 -19.83
CA VAL A 221 17.45 1.70 -18.38
C VAL A 221 17.42 3.09 -17.74
N THR A 222 16.44 3.33 -16.90
CA THR A 222 16.33 4.54 -16.08
C THR A 222 16.38 4.19 -14.60
N VAL A 223 17.16 4.94 -13.80
CA VAL A 223 17.27 4.74 -12.35
C VAL A 223 16.89 6.03 -11.64
N GLN A 224 15.88 5.96 -10.77
CA GLN A 224 15.42 7.09 -9.95
C GLN A 224 15.12 6.65 -8.51
N ARG A 225 15.24 7.57 -7.54
CA ARG A 225 14.93 7.30 -6.13
C ARG A 225 13.44 7.33 -5.85
N HIS A 226 12.75 8.27 -6.45
CA HIS A 226 11.37 8.61 -6.13
C HIS A 226 10.58 8.95 -7.38
N CYS A 227 9.29 8.68 -7.34
CA CYS A 227 8.32 9.14 -8.32
C CYS A 227 7.21 9.90 -7.59
N SER A 228 6.94 11.12 -8.00
CA SER A 228 5.89 11.97 -7.42
C SER A 228 4.48 11.55 -7.86
N ASP A 229 4.36 10.95 -9.04
CA ASP A 229 3.09 10.51 -9.64
C ASP A 229 3.17 9.03 -10.05
N MET A 230 2.90 8.15 -9.11
CA MET A 230 2.91 6.70 -9.32
C MET A 230 1.86 6.24 -10.36
N PRO A 231 0.63 6.75 -10.39
CA PRO A 231 -0.31 6.44 -11.46
C PRO A 231 0.21 6.74 -12.86
N VAL A 232 0.85 7.90 -13.07
CA VAL A 232 1.47 8.23 -14.35
C VAL A 232 2.62 7.27 -14.67
N LEU A 233 3.44 6.91 -13.69
CA LEU A 233 4.48 5.89 -13.89
C LEU A 233 3.86 4.55 -14.32
N PHE A 234 2.81 4.09 -13.62
CA PHE A 234 2.13 2.83 -13.93
C PHE A 234 1.48 2.80 -15.31
N SER A 235 0.98 3.94 -15.82
CA SER A 235 0.46 4.01 -17.19
C SER A 235 1.53 3.77 -18.26
N ASN A 236 2.81 3.89 -17.89
CA ASN A 236 3.97 3.72 -18.75
C ASN A 236 4.74 2.43 -18.50
N ILE A 237 4.15 1.43 -17.83
CA ILE A 237 4.76 0.11 -17.62
C ILE A 237 3.83 -1.00 -18.10
N ASP A 238 4.42 -2.12 -18.52
CA ASP A 238 3.72 -3.31 -19.00
C ASP A 238 3.81 -4.47 -18.02
N LEU A 239 4.93 -4.55 -17.28
CA LEU A 239 5.28 -5.59 -16.31
C LEU A 239 5.96 -4.96 -15.11
N ALA A 240 6.05 -5.70 -14.01
CA ALA A 240 6.84 -5.26 -12.87
C ALA A 240 7.63 -6.40 -12.21
N ILE A 241 8.72 -6.04 -11.53
CA ILE A 241 9.46 -6.89 -10.58
C ILE A 241 9.45 -6.14 -9.26
N GLY A 242 8.93 -6.74 -8.20
CA GLY A 242 8.85 -5.99 -6.96
C GLY A 242 8.43 -6.77 -5.72
N ALA A 243 8.51 -6.07 -4.59
CA ALA A 243 8.17 -6.64 -3.29
C ALA A 243 6.69 -7.03 -3.18
N ALA A 244 6.43 -8.00 -2.31
CA ALA A 244 5.10 -8.49 -1.94
C ALA A 244 4.36 -7.56 -0.94
N GLY A 245 4.75 -6.27 -0.85
CA GLY A 245 4.16 -5.26 0.03
C GLY A 245 2.96 -4.53 -0.59
N GLY A 246 2.61 -3.36 -0.03
CA GLY A 246 1.43 -2.57 -0.42
C GLY A 246 1.35 -2.24 -1.92
N MET A 247 2.49 -1.94 -2.56
CA MET A 247 2.54 -1.70 -4.01
C MET A 247 2.15 -2.92 -4.85
N ASN A 248 2.23 -4.15 -4.29
CA ASN A 248 1.71 -5.34 -4.96
C ASN A 248 0.19 -5.24 -5.17
N THR A 249 -0.55 -4.74 -4.17
CA THR A 249 -1.99 -4.49 -4.31
C THR A 249 -2.28 -3.44 -5.39
N GLU A 250 -1.48 -2.36 -5.46
CA GLU A 250 -1.60 -1.34 -6.52
C GLU A 250 -1.38 -1.95 -7.92
N ARG A 251 -0.35 -2.81 -8.08
CA ARG A 251 -0.10 -3.53 -9.34
C ARG A 251 -1.26 -4.45 -9.71
N ASN A 252 -1.80 -5.19 -8.75
CA ASN A 252 -2.94 -6.09 -8.98
C ASN A 252 -4.20 -5.32 -9.38
N VAL A 253 -4.54 -4.23 -8.69
CA VAL A 253 -5.68 -3.35 -9.06
C VAL A 253 -5.48 -2.74 -10.45
N ALA A 254 -4.26 -2.35 -10.79
CA ALA A 254 -3.90 -1.83 -12.11
C ALA A 254 -3.87 -2.93 -13.20
N GLY A 255 -3.91 -4.21 -12.83
CA GLY A 255 -3.82 -5.34 -13.75
C GLY A 255 -2.44 -5.49 -14.41
N ILE A 256 -1.39 -5.10 -13.70
CA ILE A 256 0.00 -5.19 -14.18
C ILE A 256 0.61 -6.52 -13.73
N PRO A 257 0.87 -7.46 -14.65
CA PRO A 257 1.52 -8.72 -14.32
C PRO A 257 2.90 -8.50 -13.71
N SER A 258 3.18 -9.19 -12.62
CA SER A 258 4.36 -8.92 -11.82
C SER A 258 5.12 -10.18 -11.42
N ILE A 259 6.45 -10.08 -11.36
CA ILE A 259 7.30 -10.96 -10.57
C ILE A 259 7.27 -10.42 -9.14
N VAL A 260 6.71 -11.19 -8.22
CA VAL A 260 6.55 -10.83 -6.81
C VAL A 260 7.63 -11.53 -5.99
N VAL A 261 8.25 -10.79 -5.06
CA VAL A 261 9.33 -11.29 -4.21
C VAL A 261 9.02 -10.94 -2.75
N GLU A 262 9.04 -11.92 -1.88
CA GLU A 262 8.93 -11.73 -0.44
C GLU A 262 10.29 -11.29 0.12
N ILE A 263 10.36 -10.04 0.61
CA ILE A 263 11.61 -9.43 1.12
C ILE A 263 11.59 -9.17 2.63
N ALA A 264 10.46 -9.46 3.31
CA ALA A 264 10.27 -9.22 4.73
C ALA A 264 9.32 -10.26 5.33
N ASP A 265 9.39 -10.44 6.66
CA ASP A 265 8.60 -11.47 7.36
C ASP A 265 7.09 -11.27 7.27
N ASN A 266 6.63 -10.03 7.27
CA ASN A 266 5.21 -9.68 7.11
C ASN A 266 4.67 -9.88 5.69
N GLN A 267 5.52 -10.29 4.74
CA GLN A 267 5.13 -10.61 3.36
C GLN A 267 5.02 -12.13 3.13
N LYS A 268 5.36 -12.95 4.13
CA LYS A 268 5.31 -14.41 4.03
C LYS A 268 3.89 -14.88 3.65
N GLY A 269 3.83 -15.79 2.69
CA GLY A 269 2.57 -16.36 2.17
C GLY A 269 1.97 -15.60 0.99
N VAL A 270 2.42 -14.39 0.68
CA VAL A 270 1.91 -13.64 -0.49
C VAL A 270 2.25 -14.37 -1.79
N CYS A 271 3.45 -14.93 -1.91
CA CYS A 271 3.83 -15.71 -3.10
C CYS A 271 2.99 -17.00 -3.25
N SER A 272 2.62 -17.65 -2.16
CA SER A 272 1.71 -18.80 -2.21
C SER A 272 0.34 -18.39 -2.73
N PHE A 273 -0.19 -17.27 -2.24
CA PHE A 273 -1.43 -16.67 -2.70
C PHE A 273 -1.38 -16.26 -4.19
N ILE A 274 -0.31 -15.58 -4.64
CA ILE A 274 -0.13 -15.18 -6.04
C ILE A 274 -0.17 -16.41 -6.97
N LYS A 275 0.49 -17.51 -6.59
CA LYS A 275 0.50 -18.75 -7.35
C LYS A 275 -0.86 -19.45 -7.35
N GLU A 276 -1.51 -19.57 -6.19
CA GLU A 276 -2.82 -20.21 -6.03
C GLU A 276 -3.90 -19.57 -6.92
N TYR A 277 -3.91 -18.22 -6.95
CA TYR A 277 -4.90 -17.45 -7.72
C TYR A 277 -4.42 -17.08 -9.11
N ASN A 278 -3.21 -17.51 -9.51
CA ASN A 278 -2.61 -17.24 -10.81
C ASN A 278 -2.63 -15.72 -11.15
N LEU A 279 -2.02 -14.91 -10.28
CA LEU A 279 -2.01 -13.45 -10.37
C LEU A 279 -0.69 -12.91 -10.95
N GLY A 280 0.33 -13.73 -11.07
CA GLY A 280 1.67 -13.38 -11.51
C GLY A 280 2.68 -14.48 -11.21
N GLU A 281 3.94 -14.13 -11.22
CA GLU A 281 5.06 -15.04 -10.95
C GLU A 281 5.76 -14.69 -9.64
N CYS A 282 6.48 -15.66 -9.06
CA CYS A 282 7.24 -15.45 -7.83
C CYS A 282 8.66 -15.95 -7.97
N LEU A 283 9.59 -15.13 -7.52
CA LEU A 283 11.00 -15.48 -7.38
C LEU A 283 11.48 -15.25 -5.95
N LYS A 284 12.60 -15.88 -5.59
CA LYS A 284 13.32 -15.55 -4.37
C LYS A 284 14.32 -14.43 -4.64
N VAL A 285 14.81 -13.79 -3.57
CA VAL A 285 15.77 -12.69 -3.68
C VAL A 285 17.07 -13.12 -4.38
N GLU A 286 17.54 -14.34 -4.11
CA GLU A 286 18.74 -14.91 -4.75
C GLU A 286 18.58 -15.15 -6.24
N ASP A 287 17.39 -15.51 -6.72
CA ASP A 287 17.09 -15.78 -8.13
C ASP A 287 17.20 -14.52 -9.00
N LEU A 288 17.05 -13.34 -8.42
CA LEU A 288 17.08 -12.05 -9.13
C LEU A 288 18.45 -11.74 -9.77
N LYS A 289 19.53 -12.38 -9.30
CA LYS A 289 20.89 -12.23 -9.87
C LYS A 289 21.11 -13.10 -11.10
N ASP A 290 20.26 -14.11 -11.29
CA ASP A 290 20.39 -15.03 -12.41
C ASP A 290 19.61 -14.49 -13.64
N PRO A 291 20.32 -14.04 -14.69
CA PRO A 291 19.66 -13.47 -15.87
C PRO A 291 18.79 -14.48 -16.62
N VAL A 292 19.10 -15.77 -16.55
CA VAL A 292 18.34 -16.82 -17.23
C VAL A 292 16.98 -16.98 -16.55
N ILE A 293 16.97 -17.05 -15.22
CA ILE A 293 15.75 -17.16 -14.42
C ILE A 293 14.89 -15.91 -14.62
N VAL A 294 15.46 -14.71 -14.47
CA VAL A 294 14.72 -13.45 -14.62
C VAL A 294 14.12 -13.33 -16.02
N ASN A 295 14.90 -13.61 -17.07
CA ASN A 295 14.41 -13.53 -18.45
C ASN A 295 13.29 -14.53 -18.73
N ALA A 296 13.46 -15.79 -18.33
CA ALA A 296 12.43 -16.83 -18.52
C ALA A 296 11.12 -16.46 -17.82
N THR A 297 11.21 -15.90 -16.61
CA THR A 297 10.04 -15.47 -15.84
C THR A 297 9.36 -14.25 -16.47
N LEU A 298 10.11 -13.27 -16.98
CA LEU A 298 9.55 -12.13 -17.73
C LEU A 298 8.85 -12.59 -19.01
N GLN A 299 9.44 -13.55 -19.75
CA GLN A 299 8.81 -14.11 -20.94
C GLN A 299 7.50 -14.83 -20.60
N ASN A 300 7.46 -15.56 -19.48
CA ASN A 300 6.25 -16.22 -19.01
C ASN A 300 5.15 -15.19 -18.62
N LEU A 301 5.52 -14.08 -17.97
CA LEU A 301 4.58 -12.99 -17.70
C LEU A 301 3.99 -12.40 -18.99
N ILE A 302 4.79 -12.22 -20.03
CA ILE A 302 4.32 -11.71 -21.32
C ILE A 302 3.36 -12.70 -21.96
N ALA A 303 3.73 -13.98 -22.01
CA ALA A 303 2.92 -15.03 -22.64
C ALA A 303 1.55 -15.20 -21.96
N ASN A 304 1.51 -15.03 -20.64
CA ASN A 304 0.29 -15.21 -19.82
C ASN A 304 -0.36 -13.88 -19.37
N ARG A 305 0.05 -12.75 -19.95
CA ARG A 305 -0.39 -11.41 -19.51
C ARG A 305 -1.91 -11.29 -19.37
N SER A 306 -2.66 -11.75 -20.35
CA SER A 306 -4.12 -11.66 -20.36
C SER A 306 -4.76 -12.44 -19.21
N ILE A 307 -4.19 -13.60 -18.87
CA ILE A 307 -4.67 -14.45 -17.78
C ILE A 307 -4.43 -13.75 -16.44
N TYR A 308 -3.21 -13.29 -16.18
CA TYR A 308 -2.88 -12.59 -14.92
C TYR A 308 -3.71 -11.31 -14.75
N THR A 309 -3.80 -10.48 -15.79
CA THR A 309 -4.61 -9.26 -15.76
C THR A 309 -6.08 -9.57 -15.48
N HIS A 310 -6.67 -10.59 -16.14
CA HIS A 310 -8.05 -10.99 -15.91
C HIS A 310 -8.28 -11.44 -14.46
N ASN A 311 -7.41 -12.30 -13.93
CA ASN A 311 -7.52 -12.81 -12.57
C ASN A 311 -7.38 -11.69 -11.52
N CYS A 312 -6.43 -10.78 -11.72
CA CYS A 312 -6.29 -9.61 -10.87
C CYS A 312 -7.57 -8.75 -10.87
N GLN A 313 -8.14 -8.46 -12.05
CA GLN A 313 -9.37 -7.67 -12.18
C GLN A 313 -10.61 -8.35 -11.60
N LYS A 314 -10.64 -9.69 -11.59
CA LYS A 314 -11.72 -10.47 -10.96
C LYS A 314 -11.60 -10.44 -9.43
N LEU A 315 -10.38 -10.46 -8.90
CA LEU A 315 -10.12 -10.60 -7.47
C LEU A 315 -10.03 -9.25 -6.74
N TYR A 316 -9.63 -8.18 -7.42
CA TYR A 316 -9.44 -6.86 -6.82
C TYR A 316 -10.44 -5.84 -7.39
N SER A 317 -11.29 -5.29 -6.52
CA SER A 317 -12.23 -4.24 -6.92
C SER A 317 -11.51 -2.95 -7.35
N LYS A 318 -11.89 -2.42 -8.49
CA LYS A 318 -11.45 -1.10 -8.97
C LYS A 318 -12.02 0.05 -8.16
N ASN A 319 -13.10 -0.18 -7.42
CA ASN A 319 -13.79 0.81 -6.61
C ASN A 319 -13.51 0.65 -5.12
N GLY A 320 -12.54 -0.18 -4.73
CA GLY A 320 -12.31 -0.56 -3.33
C GLY A 320 -12.19 0.62 -2.38
N ILE A 321 -11.38 1.63 -2.71
CA ILE A 321 -11.25 2.84 -1.88
C ILE A 321 -12.55 3.66 -1.84
N LEU A 322 -13.29 3.76 -2.95
CA LEU A 322 -14.55 4.50 -3.00
C LEU A 322 -15.62 3.82 -2.14
N ASN A 323 -15.63 2.48 -2.10
CA ASN A 323 -16.54 1.72 -1.25
C ASN A 323 -16.27 2.02 0.24
N VAL A 324 -15.00 2.03 0.66
CA VAL A 324 -14.60 2.43 2.03
C VAL A 324 -15.06 3.85 2.33
N VAL A 325 -14.70 4.81 1.48
CA VAL A 325 -15.02 6.24 1.66
C VAL A 325 -16.52 6.48 1.70
N ASN A 326 -17.30 5.83 0.84
CA ASN A 326 -18.76 5.97 0.82
C ASN A 326 -19.41 5.43 2.10
N ASN A 327 -18.90 4.33 2.66
CA ASN A 327 -19.39 3.81 3.94
C ASN A 327 -19.02 4.74 5.11
N ILE A 328 -17.82 5.32 5.12
CA ILE A 328 -17.47 6.35 6.13
C ILE A 328 -18.37 7.59 6.01
N LYS A 329 -18.62 8.07 4.78
CA LYS A 329 -19.52 9.21 4.55
C LYS A 329 -20.94 8.93 5.04
N LYS A 330 -21.48 7.74 4.74
CA LYS A 330 -22.78 7.31 5.28
C LYS A 330 -22.78 7.28 6.82
N LEU A 331 -21.73 6.75 7.42
CA LEU A 331 -21.59 6.73 8.89
C LEU A 331 -21.61 8.14 9.50
N LEU A 332 -21.03 9.13 8.83
CA LEU A 332 -21.01 10.53 9.27
C LEU A 332 -22.35 11.26 9.05
N THR A 333 -23.20 10.80 8.12
CA THR A 333 -24.50 11.42 7.84
C THR A 333 -25.66 10.87 8.65
N LEU A 334 -25.46 9.78 9.40
CA LEU A 334 -26.49 9.13 10.22
C LEU A 334 -26.77 9.86 11.56
N TYR A 335 -26.28 11.12 11.72
CA TYR A 335 -26.52 11.95 12.91
C TYR A 335 -26.69 13.43 12.58
#